data_e17e864903636c1e7f4cd9a972e9bdc2
#
_entry.id   e17e864903636c1e7f4cd9a972e9bdc2
#
_cell.length_a   1.000
_cell.length_b   1.000
_cell.length_c   1.000
_cell.angle_alpha   90.00
_cell.angle_beta   90.00
_cell.angle_gamma   90.00
#
_symmetry.space_group_name_H-M   'P 1'
#
loop_
_entity.id
_entity.type
_entity.pdbx_description
1 polymer ?
#
loop_
_entity_poly.entity_id
_entity_poly.type
_entity_poly.pdbx_seq_one_letter_code
_entity_poly.pdbx_strand_id
1 'polypeptide(L)'
;MRTLLFLLLSGITSFAVADQDAMQKLNALLADPAAQQQAYAAGHERITFCKHCHGEDGNSKRNYIPNLAEQNPIYLFNAFEKFANGERTDFVMSKLAKSLNIEDRVNIALYYGQQKVVVTPSELPELHDKGQAKFNQVCQGCHGVNGEGKEDMPRLAGQPAEYITRTLKNFRSKDPSRAASIMLSITENMTDEEINSVASYIQELDI
;
A
#
# COMPACT_ATOMS: atom_id res chain seq x y z
N MET A 1 -52.39 -9.16 24.50
CA MET A 1 -51.76 -9.22 23.18
C MET A 1 -50.29 -8.88 23.33
N ARG A 2 -49.44 -9.89 23.29
CA ARG A 2 -47.95 -9.79 23.34
C ARG A 2 -47.46 -10.03 21.92
N THR A 3 -46.93 -9.02 21.26
CA THR A 3 -46.33 -9.17 19.96
C THR A 3 -44.80 -9.13 20.09
N LEU A 4 -44.19 -10.21 19.65
CA LEU A 4 -42.75 -10.41 19.54
C LEU A 4 -42.08 -9.33 18.64
N LEU A 5 -40.95 -8.84 19.11
CA LEU A 5 -39.94 -8.18 18.26
C LEU A 5 -38.59 -8.85 18.53
N PHE A 6 -38.31 -9.92 17.84
CA PHE A 6 -36.97 -10.52 17.72
C PHE A 6 -36.62 -10.73 16.24
N LEU A 7 -35.38 -10.57 15.95
CA LEU A 7 -34.65 -10.77 14.67
C LEU A 7 -34.40 -9.51 13.87
N LEU A 8 -33.14 -9.02 14.04
CA LEU A 8 -32.27 -8.53 12.98
C LEU A 8 -30.90 -8.09 13.59
N LEU A 9 -30.09 -9.03 14.04
CA LEU A 9 -28.66 -8.76 14.41
C LEU A 9 -27.82 -10.01 14.10
N SER A 10 -27.63 -10.37 12.83
CA SER A 10 -26.79 -11.51 12.47
C SER A 10 -25.96 -11.34 11.18
N GLY A 11 -25.83 -10.11 10.66
CA GLY A 11 -25.11 -9.87 9.39
C GLY A 11 -23.72 -9.25 9.51
N ILE A 12 -23.34 -8.69 10.65
CA ILE A 12 -22.13 -7.86 10.78
C ILE A 12 -20.91 -8.65 11.30
N THR A 13 -21.10 -9.81 11.89
CA THR A 13 -20.01 -10.56 12.56
C THR A 13 -19.13 -11.38 11.63
N SER A 14 -19.58 -11.75 10.44
CA SER A 14 -18.84 -12.68 9.58
C SER A 14 -17.65 -12.05 8.83
N PHE A 15 -17.72 -10.77 8.47
CA PHE A 15 -16.62 -10.10 7.76
C PHE A 15 -15.46 -9.73 8.68
N ALA A 16 -15.75 -9.27 9.89
CA ALA A 16 -14.71 -8.93 10.87
C ALA A 16 -13.91 -10.15 11.33
N VAL A 17 -14.52 -11.34 11.38
CA VAL A 17 -13.83 -12.60 11.75
C VAL A 17 -12.89 -13.06 10.62
N ALA A 18 -13.31 -12.98 9.37
CA ALA A 18 -12.48 -13.41 8.24
C ALA A 18 -11.23 -12.53 8.04
N ASP A 19 -11.33 -11.24 8.27
CA ASP A 19 -10.22 -10.28 8.20
C ASP A 19 -9.21 -10.50 9.35
N GLN A 20 -9.71 -10.79 10.55
CA GLN A 20 -8.88 -11.11 11.71
C GLN A 20 -8.11 -12.42 11.52
N ASP A 21 -8.75 -13.45 10.95
CA ASP A 21 -8.12 -14.74 10.64
C ASP A 21 -7.02 -14.57 9.58
N ALA A 22 -7.22 -13.74 8.57
CA ALA A 22 -6.25 -13.48 7.52
C ALA A 22 -5.02 -12.74 8.03
N MET A 23 -5.21 -11.74 8.88
CA MET A 23 -4.10 -11.01 9.52
C MET A 23 -3.31 -11.91 10.47
N GLN A 24 -4.00 -12.78 11.22
CA GLN A 24 -3.35 -13.76 12.09
C GLN A 24 -2.49 -14.74 11.27
N LYS A 25 -3.00 -15.21 10.11
CA LYS A 25 -2.25 -16.05 9.18
C LYS A 25 -1.01 -15.35 8.64
N LEU A 26 -1.13 -14.10 8.20
CA LEU A 26 0.01 -13.31 7.74
C LEU A 26 1.07 -13.15 8.82
N ASN A 27 0.68 -12.81 10.04
CA ASN A 27 1.61 -12.67 11.17
C ASN A 27 2.30 -13.98 11.53
N ALA A 28 1.58 -15.11 11.48
CA ALA A 28 2.18 -16.43 11.70
C ALA A 28 3.21 -16.79 10.62
N LEU A 29 2.94 -16.49 9.35
CA LEU A 29 3.88 -16.68 8.25
C LEU A 29 5.11 -15.78 8.39
N LEU A 30 4.94 -14.52 8.82
CA LEU A 30 6.05 -13.59 9.06
C LEU A 30 6.96 -14.03 10.21
N ALA A 31 6.46 -14.84 11.14
CA ALA A 31 7.23 -15.38 12.27
C ALA A 31 7.96 -16.71 11.95
N ASP A 32 7.63 -17.39 10.83
CA ASP A 32 8.19 -18.69 10.46
C ASP A 32 8.96 -18.62 9.12
N PRO A 33 10.32 -18.65 9.14
CA PRO A 33 11.12 -18.59 7.91
C PRO A 33 10.83 -19.70 6.90
N ALA A 34 10.49 -20.91 7.34
CA ALA A 34 10.19 -22.02 6.44
C ALA A 34 8.84 -21.81 5.74
N ALA A 35 7.84 -21.34 6.48
CA ALA A 35 6.55 -20.98 5.92
C ALA A 35 6.65 -19.76 4.97
N GLN A 36 7.51 -18.77 5.28
CA GLN A 36 7.78 -17.66 4.38
C GLN A 36 8.34 -18.11 3.03
N GLN A 37 9.26 -19.08 3.01
CA GLN A 37 9.83 -19.60 1.77
C GLN A 37 8.77 -20.28 0.89
N GLN A 38 7.85 -21.03 1.50
CA GLN A 38 6.73 -21.65 0.78
C GLN A 38 5.78 -20.60 0.22
N ALA A 39 5.40 -19.61 1.04
CA ALA A 39 4.54 -18.51 0.64
C ALA A 39 5.17 -17.64 -0.46
N TYR A 40 6.49 -17.42 -0.41
CA TYR A 40 7.25 -16.74 -1.46
C TYR A 40 7.14 -17.47 -2.80
N ALA A 41 7.37 -18.78 -2.82
CA ALA A 41 7.27 -19.59 -4.04
C ALA A 41 5.83 -19.55 -4.62
N ALA A 42 4.82 -19.73 -3.76
CA ALA A 42 3.42 -19.65 -4.15
C ALA A 42 3.04 -18.24 -4.67
N GLY A 43 3.57 -17.20 -4.03
CA GLY A 43 3.38 -15.81 -4.47
C GLY A 43 4.00 -15.57 -5.85
N HIS A 44 5.21 -16.06 -6.10
CA HIS A 44 5.86 -15.96 -7.40
C HIS A 44 5.03 -16.58 -8.53
N GLU A 45 4.45 -17.76 -8.31
CA GLU A 45 3.55 -18.38 -9.29
C GLU A 45 2.30 -17.53 -9.57
N ARG A 46 1.85 -16.78 -8.56
CA ARG A 46 0.58 -16.05 -8.60
C ARG A 46 0.67 -14.66 -9.23
N ILE A 47 1.87 -14.07 -9.36
CA ILE A 47 2.05 -12.70 -9.85
C ILE A 47 1.95 -12.53 -11.37
N THR A 48 1.55 -13.54 -12.12
CA THR A 48 1.55 -13.53 -13.60
C THR A 48 0.87 -12.29 -14.19
N PHE A 49 -0.24 -11.83 -13.62
CA PHE A 49 -0.91 -10.60 -14.06
C PHE A 49 -0.30 -9.34 -13.44
N CYS A 50 0.21 -9.43 -12.21
CA CYS A 50 0.75 -8.29 -11.46
C CYS A 50 2.03 -7.74 -12.11
N LYS A 51 2.90 -8.63 -12.59
CA LYS A 51 4.21 -8.29 -13.15
C LYS A 51 4.17 -7.42 -14.40
N HIS A 52 3.05 -7.42 -15.14
CA HIS A 52 2.91 -6.59 -16.34
C HIS A 52 2.86 -5.09 -16.01
N CYS A 53 2.41 -4.73 -14.81
CA CYS A 53 2.31 -3.36 -14.35
C CYS A 53 3.37 -3.03 -13.28
N HIS A 54 3.53 -3.91 -12.30
CA HIS A 54 4.37 -3.67 -11.13
C HIS A 54 5.80 -4.21 -11.26
N GLY A 55 6.14 -4.89 -12.36
CA GLY A 55 7.40 -5.62 -12.51
C GLY A 55 7.36 -7.00 -11.85
N GLU A 56 8.18 -7.94 -12.32
CA GLU A 56 8.33 -9.25 -11.71
C GLU A 56 8.98 -9.14 -10.33
N ASP A 57 9.99 -8.27 -10.23
CA ASP A 57 10.71 -7.91 -9.01
C ASP A 57 10.00 -6.80 -8.19
N GLY A 58 8.80 -6.39 -8.57
CA GLY A 58 8.06 -5.33 -7.89
C GLY A 58 8.51 -3.90 -8.22
N ASN A 59 9.49 -3.72 -9.12
CA ASN A 59 9.91 -2.42 -9.60
C ASN A 59 9.16 -2.06 -10.88
N SER A 60 8.22 -1.12 -10.78
CA SER A 60 7.41 -0.72 -11.92
C SER A 60 8.23 0.02 -12.97
N LYS A 61 8.00 -0.32 -14.23
CA LYS A 61 8.57 0.42 -15.38
C LYS A 61 7.77 1.67 -15.75
N ARG A 62 6.70 1.97 -15.03
CA ARG A 62 5.78 3.09 -15.29
C ARG A 62 5.72 3.99 -14.07
N ASN A 63 6.09 5.24 -14.23
CA ASN A 63 6.22 6.22 -13.13
C ASN A 63 4.90 6.47 -12.38
N TYR A 64 3.74 6.20 -12.99
CA TYR A 64 2.43 6.36 -12.35
C TYR A 64 1.90 5.10 -11.67
N ILE A 65 2.64 3.99 -11.71
CA ILE A 65 2.32 2.72 -11.03
C ILE A 65 3.30 2.53 -9.86
N PRO A 66 2.83 2.16 -8.66
CA PRO A 66 3.72 2.02 -7.50
C PRO A 66 4.66 0.83 -7.63
N ASN A 67 5.85 0.99 -7.08
CA ASN A 67 6.72 -0.12 -6.73
C ASN A 67 6.08 -0.93 -5.60
N LEU A 68 6.11 -2.26 -5.73
CA LEU A 68 5.69 -3.20 -4.68
C LEU A 68 6.91 -3.83 -3.99
N ALA A 69 8.09 -3.72 -4.62
CA ALA A 69 9.36 -4.20 -4.06
C ALA A 69 9.60 -3.63 -2.67
N GLU A 70 10.01 -4.50 -1.74
CA GLU A 70 10.37 -4.13 -0.36
C GLU A 70 9.23 -3.42 0.43
N GLN A 71 8.01 -3.45 -0.09
CA GLN A 71 6.86 -2.88 0.60
C GLN A 71 6.45 -3.77 1.78
N ASN A 72 6.02 -3.16 2.89
CA ASN A 72 5.56 -3.90 4.06
C ASN A 72 4.45 -4.89 3.70
N PRO A 73 4.62 -6.20 3.98
CA PRO A 73 3.63 -7.21 3.63
C PRO A 73 2.25 -6.97 4.25
N ILE A 74 2.20 -6.45 5.48
CA ILE A 74 0.95 -6.07 6.17
C ILE A 74 0.26 -4.95 5.40
N TYR A 75 0.99 -3.92 4.97
CA TYR A 75 0.43 -2.84 4.15
C TYR A 75 -0.09 -3.36 2.80
N LEU A 76 0.67 -4.23 2.11
CA LEU A 76 0.25 -4.80 0.84
C LEU A 76 -1.04 -5.61 0.98
N PHE A 77 -1.10 -6.47 2.01
CA PHE A 77 -2.30 -7.24 2.31
C PHE A 77 -3.49 -6.32 2.59
N ASN A 78 -3.35 -5.34 3.48
CA ASN A 78 -4.40 -4.37 3.80
C ASN A 78 -4.84 -3.56 2.58
N ALA A 79 -3.91 -3.25 1.66
CA ALA A 79 -4.25 -2.58 0.41
C ALA A 79 -5.12 -3.47 -0.50
N PHE A 80 -4.87 -4.78 -0.58
CA PHE A 80 -5.75 -5.72 -1.28
C PHE A 80 -7.13 -5.76 -0.65
N GLU A 81 -7.23 -5.86 0.68
CA GLU A 81 -8.52 -5.85 1.38
C GLU A 81 -9.31 -4.56 1.09
N LYS A 82 -8.65 -3.39 1.16
CA LYS A 82 -9.29 -2.11 0.83
C LYS A 82 -9.75 -2.02 -0.63
N PHE A 83 -9.03 -2.60 -1.58
CA PHE A 83 -9.50 -2.69 -2.96
C PHE A 83 -10.66 -3.68 -3.13
N ALA A 84 -10.65 -4.78 -2.39
CA ALA A 84 -11.69 -5.79 -2.46
C ALA A 84 -13.02 -5.32 -1.85
N ASN A 85 -12.97 -4.60 -0.72
CA ASN A 85 -14.14 -4.10 0.00
C ASN A 85 -14.64 -2.73 -0.51
N GLY A 86 -13.85 -2.03 -1.33
CA GLY A 86 -14.21 -0.74 -1.94
C GLY A 86 -13.82 0.50 -1.13
N GLU A 87 -13.14 0.37 0.01
CA GLU A 87 -12.57 1.50 0.75
C GLU A 87 -11.47 2.24 -0.04
N ARG A 88 -10.80 1.50 -0.93
CA ARG A 88 -9.90 2.03 -1.94
C ARG A 88 -10.36 1.53 -3.30
N THR A 89 -10.47 2.42 -4.29
CA THR A 89 -10.94 2.03 -5.62
C THR A 89 -9.93 2.35 -6.70
N ASP A 90 -9.82 1.43 -7.66
CA ASP A 90 -9.08 1.56 -8.90
C ASP A 90 -9.69 0.63 -9.94
N PHE A 91 -9.70 1.03 -11.21
CA PHE A 91 -10.37 0.28 -12.26
C PHE A 91 -9.83 -1.15 -12.43
N VAL A 92 -8.52 -1.33 -12.27
CA VAL A 92 -7.84 -2.63 -12.41
C VAL A 92 -7.76 -3.34 -11.07
N MET A 93 -7.19 -2.65 -10.04
CA MET A 93 -6.85 -3.28 -8.77
C MET A 93 -8.08 -3.75 -7.99
N SER A 94 -9.20 -3.01 -8.06
CA SER A 94 -10.45 -3.45 -7.39
C SER A 94 -10.99 -4.76 -7.96
N LYS A 95 -10.86 -4.99 -9.27
CA LYS A 95 -11.29 -6.25 -9.91
C LYS A 95 -10.34 -7.40 -9.58
N LEU A 96 -9.03 -7.14 -9.64
CA LEU A 96 -8.02 -8.14 -9.31
C LEU A 96 -8.14 -8.57 -7.84
N ALA A 97 -8.21 -7.61 -6.92
CA ALA A 97 -8.32 -7.91 -5.50
C ALA A 97 -9.56 -8.77 -5.17
N LYS A 98 -10.70 -8.49 -5.81
CA LYS A 98 -11.92 -9.31 -5.64
C LYS A 98 -11.78 -10.73 -6.20
N SER A 99 -10.94 -10.94 -7.20
CA SER A 99 -10.73 -12.27 -7.82
C SER A 99 -9.72 -13.14 -7.07
N LEU A 100 -8.92 -12.56 -6.17
CA LEU A 100 -7.93 -13.28 -5.37
C LEU A 100 -8.57 -13.78 -4.06
N ASN A 101 -8.27 -15.02 -3.69
CA ASN A 101 -8.58 -15.50 -2.35
C ASN A 101 -7.59 -14.91 -1.32
N ILE A 102 -7.85 -15.13 -0.03
CA ILE A 102 -7.03 -14.60 1.06
C ILE A 102 -5.59 -15.13 0.99
N GLU A 103 -5.42 -16.40 0.68
CA GLU A 103 -4.10 -17.03 0.57
C GLU A 103 -3.26 -16.42 -0.55
N ASP A 104 -3.86 -16.21 -1.72
CA ASP A 104 -3.21 -15.51 -2.84
C ASP A 104 -2.73 -14.12 -2.43
N ARG A 105 -3.57 -13.33 -1.73
CA ARG A 105 -3.23 -11.98 -1.28
C ARG A 105 -2.06 -11.98 -0.29
N VAL A 106 -2.05 -12.91 0.66
CA VAL A 106 -0.97 -13.11 1.63
C VAL A 106 0.33 -13.48 0.92
N ASN A 107 0.29 -14.49 0.03
CA ASN A 107 1.47 -14.98 -0.68
C ASN A 107 2.07 -13.92 -1.61
N ILE A 108 1.23 -13.16 -2.34
CA ILE A 108 1.68 -12.04 -3.19
C ILE A 108 2.30 -10.91 -2.35
N ALA A 109 1.71 -10.59 -1.20
CA ALA A 109 2.25 -9.58 -0.29
C ALA A 109 3.63 -9.97 0.24
N LEU A 110 3.81 -11.24 0.62
CA LEU A 110 5.10 -11.78 1.06
C LEU A 110 6.12 -11.80 -0.08
N TYR A 111 5.72 -12.20 -1.28
CA TYR A 111 6.61 -12.23 -2.43
C TYR A 111 7.19 -10.85 -2.73
N TYR A 112 6.34 -9.84 -2.89
CA TYR A 112 6.81 -8.50 -3.21
C TYR A 112 7.53 -7.81 -2.03
N GLY A 113 7.13 -8.10 -0.81
CA GLY A 113 7.80 -7.58 0.39
C GLY A 113 9.26 -8.04 0.54
N GLN A 114 9.62 -9.17 -0.08
CA GLN A 114 10.99 -9.71 -0.07
C GLN A 114 11.83 -9.31 -1.29
N GLN A 115 11.25 -8.60 -2.26
CA GLN A 115 12.01 -8.06 -3.38
C GLN A 115 12.83 -6.84 -2.93
N LYS A 116 13.76 -6.40 -3.79
CA LYS A 116 14.56 -5.19 -3.55
C LYS A 116 14.09 -4.04 -4.41
N VAL A 117 13.88 -2.87 -3.80
CA VAL A 117 13.55 -1.67 -4.54
C VAL A 117 14.78 -1.16 -5.28
N VAL A 118 14.56 -0.72 -6.52
CA VAL A 118 15.57 -0.03 -7.32
C VAL A 118 15.26 1.46 -7.28
N VAL A 119 16.11 2.20 -6.57
CA VAL A 119 16.02 3.66 -6.50
C VAL A 119 16.42 4.27 -7.84
N THR A 120 15.66 5.25 -8.30
CA THR A 120 15.92 5.96 -9.55
C THR A 120 16.09 7.46 -9.29
N PRO A 121 16.95 8.16 -10.05
CA PRO A 121 17.09 9.61 -9.94
C PRO A 121 15.76 10.33 -10.19
N SER A 122 15.53 11.44 -9.48
CA SER A 122 14.40 12.33 -9.73
C SER A 122 14.63 13.16 -11.00
N GLU A 123 13.54 13.47 -11.69
CA GLU A 123 13.55 14.44 -12.81
C GLU A 123 13.59 15.90 -12.31
N LEU A 124 13.41 16.14 -10.99
CA LEU A 124 13.37 17.46 -10.36
C LEU A 124 14.37 17.52 -9.18
N PRO A 125 15.68 17.28 -9.43
CA PRO A 125 16.69 17.22 -8.37
C PRO A 125 16.83 18.54 -7.59
N GLU A 126 16.49 19.68 -8.20
CA GLU A 126 16.50 20.99 -7.55
C GLU A 126 15.45 21.12 -6.44
N LEU A 127 14.47 20.23 -6.39
CA LEU A 127 13.43 20.19 -5.35
C LEU A 127 13.80 19.31 -4.16
N HIS A 128 14.90 18.54 -4.24
CA HIS A 128 15.30 17.53 -3.25
C HIS A 128 15.37 18.10 -1.83
N ASP A 129 16.09 19.19 -1.59
CA ASP A 129 16.28 19.74 -0.25
C ASP A 129 14.96 20.27 0.36
N LYS A 130 14.11 20.88 -0.46
CA LYS A 130 12.76 21.29 -0.03
C LYS A 130 11.91 20.06 0.31
N GLY A 131 12.01 19.01 -0.49
CA GLY A 131 11.33 17.74 -0.29
C GLY A 131 11.77 17.06 1.02
N GLN A 132 13.06 17.01 1.29
CA GLN A 132 13.63 16.48 2.52
C GLN A 132 13.12 17.25 3.75
N ALA A 133 13.18 18.58 3.71
CA ALA A 133 12.69 19.42 4.81
C ALA A 133 11.21 19.16 5.10
N LYS A 134 10.37 19.10 4.07
CA LYS A 134 8.93 18.83 4.22
C LYS A 134 8.66 17.40 4.68
N PHE A 135 9.37 16.42 4.15
CA PHE A 135 9.27 15.02 4.57
C PHE A 135 9.58 14.87 6.07
N ASN A 136 10.68 15.45 6.52
CA ASN A 136 11.10 15.42 7.92
C ASN A 136 10.09 16.12 8.84
N GLN A 137 9.44 17.17 8.37
CA GLN A 137 8.45 17.92 9.15
C GLN A 137 7.12 17.17 9.31
N VAL A 138 6.66 16.46 8.25
CA VAL A 138 5.27 16.00 8.16
C VAL A 138 5.16 14.48 8.00
N CYS A 139 6.06 13.84 7.25
CA CYS A 139 5.87 12.46 6.78
C CYS A 139 6.58 11.43 7.66
N GLN A 140 7.79 11.74 8.14
CA GLN A 140 8.67 10.78 8.83
C GLN A 140 8.06 10.20 10.12
N GLY A 141 7.18 10.94 10.80
CA GLY A 141 6.56 10.49 12.05
C GLY A 141 5.76 9.19 11.92
N CYS A 142 5.16 8.96 10.76
CA CYS A 142 4.39 7.76 10.46
C CYS A 142 5.13 6.81 9.50
N HIS A 143 5.83 7.38 8.51
CA HIS A 143 6.47 6.60 7.44
C HIS A 143 7.92 6.22 7.73
N GLY A 144 8.47 6.60 8.89
CA GLY A 144 9.86 6.37 9.25
C GLY A 144 10.81 7.45 8.74
N VAL A 145 11.97 7.60 9.41
CA VAL A 145 12.94 8.67 9.09
C VAL A 145 13.55 8.53 7.71
N ASN A 146 13.63 7.30 7.20
CA ASN A 146 14.10 6.99 5.85
C ASN A 146 12.93 6.59 4.92
N GLY A 147 11.67 6.78 5.32
CA GLY A 147 10.51 6.37 4.53
C GLY A 147 10.32 4.85 4.41
N GLU A 148 10.89 4.09 5.34
CA GLU A 148 10.84 2.62 5.39
C GLU A 148 9.43 2.09 5.68
N GLY A 149 8.57 2.90 6.28
CA GLY A 149 7.27 2.48 6.77
C GLY A 149 7.37 1.57 7.99
N LYS A 150 6.23 1.13 8.49
CA LYS A 150 6.15 0.16 9.57
C LYS A 150 4.76 -0.47 9.62
N GLU A 151 4.69 -1.79 9.68
CA GLU A 151 3.41 -2.52 9.76
C GLU A 151 2.49 -2.14 8.59
N ASP A 152 1.35 -1.49 8.85
CA ASP A 152 0.41 -1.00 7.84
C ASP A 152 0.75 0.40 7.29
N MET A 153 1.77 1.07 7.84
CA MET A 153 2.30 2.31 7.26
C MET A 153 3.20 1.97 6.07
N PRO A 154 2.88 2.47 4.88
CA PRO A 154 3.64 2.09 3.69
C PRO A 154 5.07 2.62 3.71
N ARG A 155 5.98 1.79 3.17
CA ARG A 155 7.26 2.25 2.69
C ARG A 155 7.05 3.24 1.56
N LEU A 156 7.69 4.39 1.65
CA LEU A 156 7.67 5.45 0.63
C LEU A 156 8.97 5.49 -0.17
N ALA A 157 10.10 5.16 0.46
CA ALA A 157 11.42 5.22 -0.16
C ALA A 157 11.46 4.48 -1.50
N GLY A 158 12.02 5.14 -2.53
CA GLY A 158 12.14 4.61 -3.88
C GLY A 158 10.83 4.51 -4.66
N GLN A 159 9.74 5.11 -4.17
CA GLN A 159 8.48 5.16 -4.95
C GLN A 159 8.57 6.20 -6.07
N PRO A 160 8.05 5.90 -7.27
CA PRO A 160 8.07 6.83 -8.39
C PRO A 160 7.39 8.17 -8.06
N ALA A 161 8.08 9.28 -8.36
CA ALA A 161 7.58 10.64 -8.02
C ALA A 161 6.21 10.94 -8.62
N GLU A 162 5.93 10.52 -9.85
CA GLU A 162 4.62 10.72 -10.47
C GLU A 162 3.50 9.98 -9.71
N TYR A 163 3.77 8.74 -9.27
CA TYR A 163 2.82 8.00 -8.44
C TYR A 163 2.56 8.70 -7.10
N ILE A 164 3.62 9.18 -6.42
CA ILE A 164 3.49 9.93 -5.16
C ILE A 164 2.73 11.22 -5.37
N THR A 165 3.10 12.02 -6.37
CA THR A 165 2.43 13.28 -6.71
C THR A 165 0.93 13.07 -6.93
N ARG A 166 0.56 12.11 -7.77
CA ARG A 166 -0.85 11.78 -8.04
C ARG A 166 -1.57 11.33 -6.78
N THR A 167 -0.93 10.49 -5.97
CA THR A 167 -1.53 9.96 -4.74
C THR A 167 -1.77 11.07 -3.72
N LEU A 168 -0.80 11.97 -3.50
CA LEU A 168 -0.94 13.10 -2.58
C LEU A 168 -2.02 14.10 -3.06
N LYS A 169 -2.08 14.37 -4.37
CA LYS A 169 -3.14 15.20 -4.97
C LYS A 169 -4.53 14.60 -4.78
N ASN A 170 -4.66 13.27 -4.94
CA ASN A 170 -5.93 12.58 -4.70
C ASN A 170 -6.35 12.67 -3.22
N PHE A 171 -5.43 12.52 -2.28
CA PHE A 171 -5.73 12.74 -0.87
C PHE A 171 -6.15 14.19 -0.60
N ARG A 172 -5.40 15.17 -1.08
CA ARG A 172 -5.70 16.60 -0.90
C ARG A 172 -7.06 16.98 -1.47
N SER A 173 -7.42 16.47 -2.64
CA SER A 173 -8.72 16.72 -3.27
C SER A 173 -9.87 15.93 -2.65
N LYS A 174 -9.61 15.10 -1.64
CA LYS A 174 -10.60 14.20 -1.02
C LYS A 174 -11.26 13.27 -2.04
N ASP A 175 -10.45 12.76 -2.99
CA ASP A 175 -10.92 11.85 -4.03
C ASP A 175 -11.61 10.62 -3.39
N PRO A 176 -12.84 10.27 -3.79
CA PRO A 176 -13.57 9.13 -3.24
C PRO A 176 -12.83 7.80 -3.32
N SER A 177 -11.90 7.65 -4.28
CA SER A 177 -11.06 6.44 -4.39
C SER A 177 -10.12 6.21 -3.21
N ARG A 178 -9.99 7.20 -2.32
CA ARG A 178 -9.09 7.22 -1.14
C ARG A 178 -9.80 7.68 0.14
N ALA A 179 -11.13 7.59 0.21
CA ALA A 179 -11.95 8.19 1.27
C ALA A 179 -11.59 7.74 2.70
N ALA A 180 -11.15 6.49 2.88
CA ALA A 180 -10.82 5.95 4.20
C ALA A 180 -9.32 6.09 4.53
N SER A 181 -8.79 7.32 4.59
CA SER A 181 -7.36 7.55 4.89
C SER A 181 -7.12 8.79 5.73
N ILE A 182 -6.25 8.65 6.75
CA ILE A 182 -5.75 9.78 7.55
C ILE A 182 -4.99 10.79 6.69
N MET A 183 -4.44 10.35 5.53
CA MET A 183 -3.71 11.20 4.62
C MET A 183 -4.55 12.33 4.04
N LEU A 184 -5.89 12.24 4.06
CA LEU A 184 -6.79 13.32 3.65
C LEU A 184 -6.55 14.60 4.46
N SER A 185 -6.41 14.48 5.78
CA SER A 185 -6.14 15.62 6.66
C SER A 185 -4.70 16.09 6.59
N ILE A 186 -3.74 15.16 6.44
CA ILE A 186 -2.32 15.49 6.34
C ILE A 186 -2.00 16.31 5.08
N THR A 187 -2.68 16.02 3.96
CA THR A 187 -2.40 16.65 2.68
C THR A 187 -3.25 17.90 2.39
N GLU A 188 -4.29 18.17 3.19
CA GLU A 188 -5.32 19.17 2.92
C GLU A 188 -4.77 20.55 2.52
N ASN A 189 -3.69 20.98 3.19
CA ASN A 189 -3.09 22.30 2.97
C ASN A 189 -1.76 22.26 2.20
N MET A 190 -1.38 21.11 1.63
CA MET A 190 -0.15 21.03 0.83
C MET A 190 -0.30 21.75 -0.50
N THR A 191 0.68 22.56 -0.87
CA THR A 191 0.78 23.18 -2.19
C THR A 191 1.25 22.18 -3.24
N ASP A 192 1.09 22.50 -4.53
CA ASP A 192 1.64 21.65 -5.61
C ASP A 192 3.17 21.60 -5.56
N GLU A 193 3.84 22.69 -5.18
CA GLU A 193 5.29 22.73 -5.02
C GLU A 193 5.74 21.79 -3.90
N GLU A 194 5.08 21.81 -2.74
CA GLU A 194 5.39 20.91 -1.62
C GLU A 194 5.16 19.43 -1.99
N ILE A 195 4.07 19.13 -2.71
CA ILE A 195 3.79 17.77 -3.18
C ILE A 195 4.88 17.30 -4.15
N ASN A 196 5.26 18.12 -5.13
CA ASN A 196 6.30 17.76 -6.10
C ASN A 196 7.68 17.62 -5.42
N SER A 197 7.99 18.51 -4.46
CA SER A 197 9.26 18.44 -3.70
C SER A 197 9.35 17.14 -2.88
N VAL A 198 8.31 16.81 -2.13
CA VAL A 198 8.25 15.55 -1.34
C VAL A 198 8.33 14.33 -2.26
N ALA A 199 7.67 14.34 -3.42
CA ALA A 199 7.69 13.25 -4.38
C ALA A 199 9.10 13.06 -4.98
N SER A 200 9.79 14.15 -5.33
CA SER A 200 11.18 14.14 -5.80
C SER A 200 12.12 13.50 -4.75
N TYR A 201 12.03 13.96 -3.50
CA TYR A 201 12.84 13.41 -2.40
C TYR A 201 12.56 11.93 -2.16
N ILE A 202 11.30 11.51 -2.11
CA ILE A 202 10.90 10.12 -1.86
C ILE A 202 11.45 9.18 -2.93
N GLN A 203 11.47 9.57 -4.20
CA GLN A 203 11.98 8.75 -5.29
C GLN A 203 13.45 8.41 -5.12
N GLU A 204 14.26 9.31 -4.59
CA GLU A 204 15.70 9.15 -4.39
C GLU A 204 16.07 8.56 -3.02
N LEU A 205 15.07 8.35 -2.14
CA LEU A 205 15.31 7.83 -0.81
C LEU A 205 15.68 6.34 -0.89
N ASP A 206 16.87 6.00 -0.41
CA ASP A 206 17.39 4.65 -0.29
C ASP A 206 17.51 4.24 1.18
N ILE A 207 17.37 2.92 1.49
CA ILE A 207 17.38 2.39 2.86
C ILE A 207 18.36 1.23 2.96
#